data_16d8648b5ffdf488f9cce4566895622b
#
_entry.id   16d8648b5ffdf488f9cce4566895622b
#
_cell.length_a   1.000
_cell.length_b   1.000
_cell.length_c   1.000
_cell.angle_alpha   90.00
_cell.angle_beta   90.00
_cell.angle_gamma   90.00
#
_symmetry.space_group_name_H-M   'P 1'
#
loop_
_entity.id
_entity.type
_entity.pdbx_description
1 polymer ?
#
loop_
_entity_poly.entity_id
_entity_poly.type
_entity_poly.pdbx_seq_one_letter_code
_entity_poly.pdbx_strand_id
1 'polypeptide(L)'
;MDTPPKRSAVLLPLAEENGEIYLLYTKRAEGIRQSGDVCFPGGRSEQGETPFRTAVREAKEELAIPPEEITFLTYLPLQRTLEKEEITPVVGLLSAKALQGLTPSPAEVAEVFRVPLSVLLEMEPERYTLYWHVTESDTFPYEKIRNGKQYPFRVPQVEELFYEVDGHIIWGVTARFTASLVSALKTSQIHLN
;
A
#
# COMPACT_ATOMS: atom_id res chain seq x y z
N MET A 1 -20.39 20.54 -5.32
CA MET A 1 -19.03 20.84 -4.87
C MET A 1 -18.32 19.51 -4.72
N ASP A 2 -17.25 19.29 -5.50
CA ASP A 2 -16.46 18.05 -5.33
C ASP A 2 -15.75 18.10 -3.99
N THR A 3 -16.01 17.12 -3.16
CA THR A 3 -15.26 16.94 -1.91
C THR A 3 -13.80 16.66 -2.29
N PRO A 4 -12.83 17.36 -1.69
CA PRO A 4 -11.42 17.10 -1.99
C PRO A 4 -11.08 15.62 -1.73
N PRO A 5 -10.16 15.04 -2.50
CA PRO A 5 -9.78 13.66 -2.32
C PRO A 5 -9.24 13.44 -0.90
N LYS A 6 -9.59 12.32 -0.31
CA LYS A 6 -8.98 11.88 0.93
C LYS A 6 -7.51 11.59 0.67
N ARG A 7 -6.64 12.02 1.54
CA ARG A 7 -5.20 11.79 1.43
C ARG A 7 -4.71 10.87 2.52
N SER A 8 -3.89 9.93 2.14
CA SER A 8 -3.24 8.97 3.01
C SER A 8 -1.78 8.80 2.61
N ALA A 9 -0.97 8.29 3.51
CA ALA A 9 0.39 7.91 3.22
C ALA A 9 0.75 6.61 3.92
N VAL A 10 1.61 5.82 3.28
CA VAL A 10 2.12 4.57 3.81
C VAL A 10 3.64 4.60 3.80
N LEU A 11 4.27 4.00 4.81
CA LEU A 11 5.70 3.80 4.85
C LEU A 11 6.04 2.47 4.19
N LEU A 12 6.96 2.46 3.22
CA LEU A 12 7.65 1.27 2.75
C LEU A 12 8.96 1.16 3.55
N PRO A 13 8.97 0.43 4.67
CA PRO A 13 10.10 0.41 5.57
C PRO A 13 11.15 -0.57 5.06
N LEU A 14 12.29 -0.04 4.67
CA LEU A 14 13.50 -0.83 4.39
C LEU A 14 14.33 -0.95 5.66
N ALA A 15 14.93 -2.10 5.87
CA ALA A 15 15.88 -2.32 6.97
C ALA A 15 17.02 -3.20 6.51
N GLU A 16 18.23 -2.89 6.99
CA GLU A 16 19.41 -3.72 6.75
C GLU A 16 19.67 -4.62 7.95
N GLU A 17 19.92 -5.88 7.69
CA GLU A 17 20.39 -6.83 8.68
C GLU A 17 21.38 -7.81 8.05
N ASN A 18 22.58 -7.91 8.62
CA ASN A 18 23.66 -8.80 8.16
C ASN A 18 24.06 -8.60 6.69
N GLY A 19 24.01 -7.37 6.19
CA GLY A 19 24.39 -7.03 4.82
C GLY A 19 23.29 -7.31 3.78
N GLU A 20 22.10 -7.70 4.21
CA GLU A 20 20.92 -7.85 3.36
C GLU A 20 19.84 -6.81 3.69
N ILE A 21 19.20 -6.28 2.68
CA ILE A 21 18.13 -5.31 2.83
C ILE A 21 16.78 -6.02 2.69
N TYR A 22 15.89 -5.73 3.62
CA TYR A 22 14.54 -6.29 3.69
C TYR A 22 13.51 -5.19 3.53
N LEU A 23 12.40 -5.50 2.89
CA LEU A 23 11.18 -4.71 2.93
C LEU A 23 10.24 -5.32 3.97
N LEU A 24 9.79 -4.49 4.93
CA LEU A 24 8.88 -4.93 5.99
C LEU A 24 7.43 -4.73 5.57
N TYR A 25 6.61 -5.68 5.98
CA TYR A 25 5.15 -5.67 5.81
C TYR A 25 4.46 -5.91 7.14
N THR A 26 3.23 -5.45 7.23
CA THR A 26 2.32 -5.75 8.34
C THR A 26 1.14 -6.56 7.84
N LYS A 27 0.59 -7.42 8.71
CA LYS A 27 -0.70 -8.08 8.49
C LYS A 27 -1.71 -7.46 9.43
N ARG A 28 -2.85 -7.06 8.91
CA ARG A 28 -3.88 -6.36 9.65
C ARG A 28 -4.52 -7.26 10.70
N ALA A 29 -4.76 -6.71 11.90
CA ALA A 29 -5.38 -7.42 13.01
C ALA A 29 -6.82 -7.84 12.69
N GLU A 30 -7.33 -8.81 13.46
CA GLU A 30 -8.75 -9.18 13.40
C GLU A 30 -9.64 -8.07 13.94
N GLY A 31 -10.87 -7.98 13.42
CA GLY A 31 -11.87 -7.01 13.87
C GLY A 31 -11.78 -5.62 13.27
N ILE A 32 -10.77 -5.33 12.43
CA ILE A 32 -10.68 -4.07 11.67
C ILE A 32 -11.01 -4.30 10.18
N ARG A 33 -11.25 -3.21 9.45
CA ARG A 33 -11.50 -3.30 7.99
C ARG A 33 -10.34 -3.98 7.29
N GLN A 34 -10.63 -4.90 6.36
CA GLN A 34 -9.64 -5.68 5.61
C GLN A 34 -8.72 -6.51 6.54
N SER A 35 -9.31 -7.10 7.56
CA SER A 35 -8.64 -8.01 8.49
C SER A 35 -7.89 -9.11 7.75
N GLY A 36 -6.65 -9.37 8.14
CA GLY A 36 -5.79 -10.39 7.55
C GLY A 36 -5.07 -9.98 6.27
N ASP A 37 -5.40 -8.83 5.67
CA ASP A 37 -4.69 -8.33 4.50
C ASP A 37 -3.27 -7.89 4.88
N VAL A 38 -2.34 -8.11 3.95
CA VAL A 38 -0.98 -7.60 4.03
C VAL A 38 -0.95 -6.15 3.56
N CYS A 39 -0.35 -5.28 4.37
CA CYS A 39 -0.23 -3.86 4.06
C CYS A 39 1.13 -3.29 4.51
N PHE A 40 1.34 -2.04 4.21
CA PHE A 40 2.39 -1.22 4.80
C PHE A 40 1.80 -0.40 5.96
N PRO A 41 2.59 -0.08 7.00
CA PRO A 41 2.15 0.85 8.03
C PRO A 41 1.77 2.18 7.41
N GLY A 42 0.62 2.72 7.82
CA GLY A 42 0.13 3.95 7.24
C GLY A 42 -1.35 4.19 7.42
N GLY A 43 -1.76 5.42 7.13
CA GLY A 43 -3.13 5.82 7.31
C GLY A 43 -3.43 7.19 6.76
N ARG A 44 -4.50 7.80 7.27
CA ARG A 44 -5.02 9.06 6.77
C ARG A 44 -4.18 10.25 7.24
N SER A 45 -3.88 11.17 6.31
CA SER A 45 -3.18 12.40 6.64
C SER A 45 -4.08 13.34 7.47
N GLU A 46 -3.50 13.91 8.51
CA GLU A 46 -4.09 15.00 9.26
C GLU A 46 -3.89 16.35 8.57
N GLN A 47 -4.61 17.37 9.02
CA GLN A 47 -4.53 18.69 8.41
C GLN A 47 -3.12 19.29 8.54
N GLY A 48 -2.50 19.60 7.41
CA GLY A 48 -1.18 20.19 7.34
C GLY A 48 -0.02 19.20 7.38
N GLU A 49 -0.28 17.91 7.46
CA GLU A 49 0.77 16.90 7.36
C GLU A 49 1.29 16.76 5.92
N THR A 50 2.61 16.56 5.81
CA THR A 50 3.22 16.03 4.60
C THR A 50 3.07 14.51 4.56
N PRO A 51 3.12 13.86 3.38
CA PRO A 51 3.04 12.40 3.32
C PRO A 51 4.08 11.68 4.20
N PHE A 52 5.29 12.22 4.29
CA PHE A 52 6.32 11.65 5.16
C PHE A 52 5.92 11.73 6.65
N ARG A 53 5.38 12.88 7.09
CA ARG A 53 4.94 13.03 8.49
C ARG A 53 3.79 12.08 8.82
N THR A 54 2.82 11.93 7.92
CA THR A 54 1.74 10.94 8.08
C THR A 54 2.32 9.53 8.22
N ALA A 55 3.15 9.09 7.28
CA ALA A 55 3.72 7.75 7.26
C ALA A 55 4.54 7.44 8.53
N VAL A 56 5.31 8.42 9.01
CA VAL A 56 6.12 8.29 10.23
C VAL A 56 5.25 8.25 11.49
N ARG A 57 4.19 9.08 11.57
CA ARG A 57 3.25 9.06 12.70
C ARG A 57 2.56 7.70 12.80
N GLU A 58 2.02 7.21 11.69
CA GLU A 58 1.36 5.91 11.63
C GLU A 58 2.32 4.75 11.96
N ALA A 59 3.57 4.78 11.46
CA ALA A 59 4.59 3.79 11.82
C ALA A 59 4.92 3.79 13.33
N LYS A 60 4.86 4.96 13.96
CA LYS A 60 5.02 5.06 15.42
C LYS A 60 3.82 4.47 16.16
N GLU A 61 2.60 4.74 15.69
CA GLU A 61 1.36 4.26 16.30
C GLU A 61 1.20 2.74 16.13
N GLU A 62 1.44 2.22 14.93
CA GLU A 62 1.27 0.81 14.61
C GLU A 62 2.43 -0.09 15.07
N LEU A 63 3.69 0.39 15.01
CA LEU A 63 4.89 -0.43 15.19
C LEU A 63 5.83 0.08 16.29
N ALA A 64 5.50 1.18 16.96
CA ALA A 64 6.34 1.87 17.95
C ALA A 64 7.70 2.34 17.40
N ILE A 65 7.81 2.61 16.09
CA ILE A 65 9.06 3.10 15.48
C ILE A 65 9.22 4.60 15.79
N PRO A 66 10.30 5.01 16.47
CA PRO A 66 10.55 6.42 16.72
C PRO A 66 10.81 7.17 15.39
N PRO A 67 10.25 8.39 15.20
CA PRO A 67 10.44 9.18 13.98
C PRO A 67 11.91 9.39 13.59
N GLU A 68 12.78 9.61 14.56
CA GLU A 68 14.21 9.82 14.39
C GLU A 68 14.99 8.59 13.92
N GLU A 69 14.38 7.42 13.99
CA GLU A 69 14.94 6.15 13.54
C GLU A 69 14.54 5.81 12.08
N ILE A 70 13.85 6.74 11.41
CA ILE A 70 13.43 6.59 10.01
C ILE A 70 14.12 7.64 9.15
N THR A 71 15.02 7.20 8.28
CA THR A 71 15.62 8.08 7.26
C THR A 71 14.75 8.10 6.01
N PHE A 72 14.26 9.30 5.63
CA PHE A 72 13.52 9.48 4.39
C PHE A 72 14.43 9.21 3.18
N LEU A 73 13.97 8.40 2.23
CA LEU A 73 14.68 8.15 0.98
C LEU A 73 14.00 8.85 -0.20
N THR A 74 12.72 8.52 -0.45
CA THR A 74 11.97 9.11 -1.57
C THR A 74 10.47 8.90 -1.42
N TYR A 75 9.71 9.58 -2.30
CA TYR A 75 8.32 9.24 -2.59
C TYR A 75 8.24 8.41 -3.86
N LEU A 76 7.35 7.42 -3.88
CA LEU A 76 6.98 6.73 -5.11
C LEU A 76 5.69 7.34 -5.71
N PRO A 77 5.34 7.03 -6.96
CA PRO A 77 4.12 7.52 -7.57
C PRO A 77 2.88 7.18 -6.75
N LEU A 78 2.08 8.20 -6.44
CA LEU A 78 0.84 8.04 -5.69
C LEU A 78 -0.15 7.12 -6.44
N GLN A 79 -0.96 6.38 -5.67
CA GLN A 79 -2.05 5.59 -6.19
C GLN A 79 -3.39 6.24 -5.83
N ARG A 80 -4.33 6.15 -6.76
CA ARG A 80 -5.72 6.55 -6.52
C ARG A 80 -6.59 5.31 -6.42
N THR A 81 -7.32 5.21 -5.32
CA THR A 81 -8.31 4.15 -5.14
C THR A 81 -9.62 4.51 -5.84
N LEU A 82 -10.50 3.51 -6.01
CA LEU A 82 -11.85 3.73 -6.54
C LEU A 82 -12.68 4.65 -5.65
N GLU A 83 -12.41 4.70 -4.37
CA GLU A 83 -13.05 5.59 -3.40
C GLU A 83 -12.50 7.04 -3.47
N LYS A 84 -11.72 7.35 -4.50
CA LYS A 84 -11.05 8.66 -4.71
C LYS A 84 -10.07 9.02 -3.59
N GLU A 85 -9.51 8.05 -2.92
CA GLU A 85 -8.43 8.26 -1.96
C GLU A 85 -7.09 8.31 -2.69
N GLU A 86 -6.26 9.30 -2.38
CA GLU A 86 -4.90 9.45 -2.86
C GLU A 86 -3.93 8.91 -1.80
N ILE A 87 -3.23 7.82 -2.11
CA ILE A 87 -2.28 7.20 -1.20
C ILE A 87 -0.86 7.44 -1.72
N THR A 88 -0.04 8.12 -0.92
CA THR A 88 1.36 8.40 -1.26
C THR A 88 2.28 7.40 -0.57
N PRO A 89 2.99 6.55 -1.32
CA PRO A 89 3.99 5.66 -0.75
C PRO A 89 5.30 6.41 -0.47
N VAL A 90 5.80 6.22 0.73
CA VAL A 90 7.02 6.84 1.27
C VAL A 90 8.05 5.74 1.51
N VAL A 91 9.19 5.81 0.88
CA VAL A 91 10.29 4.88 1.15
C VAL A 91 11.16 5.43 2.27
N GLY A 92 11.34 4.66 3.32
CA GLY A 92 12.17 5.01 4.47
C GLY A 92 13.09 3.89 4.89
N LEU A 93 14.33 4.23 5.28
CA LEU A 93 15.28 3.29 5.85
C LEU A 93 15.22 3.35 7.37
N LEU A 94 14.96 2.20 7.97
CA LEU A 94 14.96 2.03 9.42
C LEU A 94 16.37 1.84 9.95
N SER A 95 16.66 2.41 11.10
CA SER A 95 17.89 2.07 11.82
C SER A 95 17.83 0.63 12.36
N ALA A 96 19.00 0.06 12.66
CA ALA A 96 19.09 -1.25 13.31
C ALA A 96 18.37 -1.26 14.68
N LYS A 97 18.38 -0.14 15.39
CA LYS A 97 17.68 0.01 16.66
C LYS A 97 16.15 -0.04 16.49
N ALA A 98 15.63 0.61 15.45
CA ALA A 98 14.19 0.54 15.13
C ALA A 98 13.77 -0.89 14.81
N LEU A 99 14.57 -1.61 13.99
CA LEU A 99 14.28 -2.99 13.61
C LEU A 99 14.23 -3.93 14.84
N GLN A 100 15.15 -3.76 15.79
CA GLN A 100 15.19 -4.55 17.03
C GLN A 100 14.09 -4.18 18.03
N GLY A 101 13.64 -2.93 17.99
CA GLY A 101 12.63 -2.37 18.90
C GLY A 101 11.19 -2.44 18.42
N LEU A 102 10.90 -3.10 17.30
CA LEU A 102 9.54 -3.20 16.76
C LEU A 102 8.58 -3.78 17.79
N THR A 103 7.51 -3.03 18.05
CA THR A 103 6.46 -3.42 18.98
C THR A 103 5.11 -3.17 18.32
N PRO A 104 4.57 -4.18 17.61
CA PRO A 104 3.29 -4.04 16.91
C PRO A 104 2.13 -3.75 17.88
N SER A 105 1.27 -2.83 17.51
CA SER A 105 0.00 -2.56 18.21
C SER A 105 -0.96 -3.73 17.95
N PRO A 106 -1.34 -4.54 18.96
CA PRO A 106 -2.18 -5.70 18.73
C PRO A 106 -3.58 -5.37 18.22
N ALA A 107 -4.03 -4.12 18.39
CA ALA A 107 -5.31 -3.65 17.90
C ALA A 107 -5.33 -3.44 16.38
N GLU A 108 -4.16 -3.25 15.76
CA GLU A 108 -4.05 -2.88 14.35
C GLU A 108 -3.19 -3.85 13.54
N VAL A 109 -2.19 -4.46 14.18
CA VAL A 109 -1.20 -5.32 13.54
C VAL A 109 -1.17 -6.70 14.20
N ALA A 110 -1.55 -7.72 13.42
CA ALA A 110 -1.49 -9.11 13.86
C ALA A 110 -0.08 -9.70 13.72
N GLU A 111 0.66 -9.26 12.72
CA GLU A 111 1.97 -9.82 12.39
C GLU A 111 2.83 -8.76 11.68
N VAL A 112 4.14 -8.82 11.91
CA VAL A 112 5.14 -8.11 11.11
C VAL A 112 6.05 -9.16 10.49
N PHE A 113 6.23 -9.11 9.17
CA PHE A 113 7.16 -9.96 8.47
C PHE A 113 8.02 -9.15 7.50
N ARG A 114 9.08 -9.76 7.03
CA ARG A 114 10.01 -9.08 6.11
C ARG A 114 10.36 -9.98 4.95
N VAL A 115 10.55 -9.37 3.79
CA VAL A 115 10.95 -10.07 2.56
C VAL A 115 12.29 -9.49 2.11
N PRO A 116 13.30 -10.35 1.83
CA PRO A 116 14.56 -9.88 1.27
C PRO A 116 14.32 -9.12 -0.04
N LEU A 117 14.96 -7.98 -0.18
CA LEU A 117 14.82 -7.17 -1.38
C LEU A 117 15.37 -7.88 -2.61
N SER A 118 16.40 -8.69 -2.44
CA SER A 118 16.95 -9.58 -3.47
C SER A 118 15.88 -10.53 -4.05
N VAL A 119 15.02 -11.10 -3.20
CA VAL A 119 13.90 -11.95 -3.63
C VAL A 119 12.88 -11.14 -4.45
N LEU A 120 12.47 -9.98 -3.95
CA LEU A 120 11.49 -9.14 -4.66
C LEU A 120 12.00 -8.63 -6.02
N LEU A 121 13.31 -8.39 -6.14
CA LEU A 121 13.94 -7.95 -7.38
C LEU A 121 13.93 -9.04 -8.47
N GLU A 122 13.93 -10.31 -8.09
CA GLU A 122 13.88 -11.44 -9.02
C GLU A 122 12.46 -11.94 -9.28
N MET A 123 11.51 -11.63 -8.39
CA MET A 123 10.12 -12.04 -8.54
C MET A 123 9.39 -11.23 -9.61
N GLU A 124 8.58 -11.94 -10.42
CA GLU A 124 7.56 -11.33 -11.26
C GLU A 124 6.18 -11.60 -10.63
N PRO A 125 5.38 -10.56 -10.34
CA PRO A 125 4.06 -10.75 -9.76
C PRO A 125 3.11 -11.44 -10.75
N GLU A 126 2.25 -12.28 -10.24
CA GLU A 126 1.10 -12.76 -11.00
C GLU A 126 0.15 -11.60 -11.30
N ARG A 127 -0.47 -11.63 -12.48
CA ARG A 127 -1.34 -10.56 -12.97
C ARG A 127 -2.72 -11.09 -13.27
N TYR A 128 -3.72 -10.47 -12.67
CA TYR A 128 -5.13 -10.82 -12.89
C TYR A 128 -5.93 -9.59 -13.25
N THR A 129 -6.92 -9.76 -14.11
CA THR A 129 -7.82 -8.66 -14.50
C THR A 129 -9.14 -8.78 -13.76
N LEU A 130 -9.50 -7.74 -13.03
CA LEU A 130 -10.83 -7.56 -12.48
C LEU A 130 -11.70 -6.71 -13.42
N TYR A 131 -12.95 -7.13 -13.59
CA TYR A 131 -13.96 -6.42 -14.37
C TYR A 131 -14.99 -5.81 -13.43
N TRP A 132 -15.20 -4.49 -13.54
CA TRP A 132 -16.16 -3.78 -12.71
C TRP A 132 -17.48 -3.65 -13.47
N HIS A 133 -18.47 -4.39 -13.03
CA HIS A 133 -19.82 -4.31 -13.59
C HIS A 133 -20.64 -3.26 -12.85
N VAL A 134 -21.39 -2.46 -13.62
CA VAL A 134 -22.36 -1.53 -13.05
C VAL A 134 -23.52 -2.35 -12.46
N THR A 135 -23.77 -2.14 -11.17
CA THR A 135 -24.97 -2.65 -10.52
C THR A 135 -25.93 -1.47 -10.31
N GLU A 136 -27.03 -1.48 -11.00
CA GLU A 136 -28.04 -0.45 -10.91
C GLU A 136 -28.98 -0.67 -9.74
N SER A 137 -29.57 0.43 -9.25
CA SER A 137 -30.69 0.35 -8.31
C SER A 137 -31.98 -0.05 -9.03
N ASP A 138 -32.93 -0.66 -8.31
CA ASP A 138 -34.26 -1.04 -8.86
C ASP A 138 -35.02 0.14 -9.48
N THR A 139 -34.65 1.36 -9.11
CA THR A 139 -35.29 2.61 -9.60
C THR A 139 -34.50 3.29 -10.71
N PHE A 140 -33.52 2.63 -11.31
CA PHE A 140 -32.74 3.25 -12.39
C PHE A 140 -33.63 3.48 -13.63
N PRO A 141 -33.73 4.71 -14.14
CA PRO A 141 -34.73 5.09 -15.14
C PRO A 141 -34.25 4.75 -16.57
N TYR A 142 -34.25 3.49 -16.92
CA TYR A 142 -33.87 3.01 -18.25
C TYR A 142 -34.65 3.62 -19.39
N GLU A 143 -35.91 4.01 -19.14
CA GLU A 143 -36.79 4.67 -20.13
C GLU A 143 -36.27 6.06 -20.56
N LYS A 144 -35.36 6.66 -19.77
CA LYS A 144 -34.79 7.98 -20.06
C LYS A 144 -33.51 7.93 -20.90
N ILE A 145 -32.97 6.74 -21.11
CA ILE A 145 -31.72 6.57 -21.87
C ILE A 145 -31.98 5.82 -23.19
N ARG A 146 -31.21 6.18 -24.21
CA ARG A 146 -31.24 5.48 -25.50
C ARG A 146 -30.78 4.03 -25.27
N ASN A 147 -31.48 3.06 -25.89
CA ASN A 147 -31.31 1.62 -25.77
C ASN A 147 -31.77 1.02 -24.42
N GLY A 148 -32.30 1.79 -23.48
CA GLY A 148 -32.88 1.28 -22.25
C GLY A 148 -31.95 0.33 -21.52
N LYS A 149 -32.47 -0.85 -21.15
CA LYS A 149 -31.69 -1.94 -20.45
C LYS A 149 -30.55 -2.53 -21.30
N GLN A 150 -30.57 -2.27 -22.64
CA GLN A 150 -29.50 -2.75 -23.53
C GLN A 150 -28.42 -1.68 -23.75
N TYR A 151 -28.39 -0.62 -22.95
CA TYR A 151 -27.31 0.38 -23.01
C TYR A 151 -25.96 -0.25 -22.71
N PRO A 152 -24.96 -0.13 -23.61
CA PRO A 152 -23.66 -0.74 -23.44
C PRO A 152 -22.83 0.05 -22.44
N PHE A 153 -23.03 -0.18 -21.15
CA PHE A 153 -22.18 0.40 -20.13
C PHE A 153 -20.73 -0.03 -20.32
N ARG A 154 -19.83 0.93 -20.21
CA ARG A 154 -18.41 0.62 -20.22
C ARG A 154 -18.09 -0.19 -18.96
N VAL A 155 -17.41 -1.31 -19.14
CA VAL A 155 -16.89 -2.15 -18.06
C VAL A 155 -15.43 -1.77 -17.82
N PRO A 156 -15.11 -1.01 -16.77
CA PRO A 156 -13.72 -0.72 -16.44
C PRO A 156 -12.99 -2.00 -16.06
N GLN A 157 -11.72 -2.07 -16.44
CA GLN A 157 -10.81 -3.16 -16.09
C GLN A 157 -9.74 -2.63 -15.16
N VAL A 158 -9.40 -3.42 -14.15
CA VAL A 158 -8.31 -3.13 -13.21
C VAL A 158 -7.38 -4.34 -13.20
N GLU A 159 -6.10 -4.12 -13.45
CA GLU A 159 -5.08 -5.15 -13.26
C GLU A 159 -4.71 -5.23 -11.78
N GLU A 160 -4.77 -6.42 -11.21
CA GLU A 160 -4.34 -6.70 -9.86
C GLU A 160 -3.08 -7.56 -9.89
N LEU A 161 -2.14 -7.20 -9.02
CA LEU A 161 -0.86 -7.86 -8.85
C LEU A 161 -0.89 -8.72 -7.58
N PHE A 162 -0.24 -9.88 -7.65
CA PHE A 162 -0.08 -10.79 -6.53
C PHE A 162 1.37 -11.24 -6.41
N TYR A 163 1.93 -11.11 -5.22
CA TYR A 163 3.18 -11.76 -4.82
C TYR A 163 2.85 -12.80 -3.74
N GLU A 164 3.39 -13.98 -3.86
CA GLU A 164 3.30 -15.01 -2.84
C GLU A 164 4.69 -15.30 -2.30
N VAL A 165 4.91 -14.99 -1.02
CA VAL A 165 6.21 -15.14 -0.36
C VAL A 165 5.99 -15.73 1.02
N ASP A 166 6.62 -16.88 1.28
CA ASP A 166 6.58 -17.57 2.59
C ASP A 166 5.17 -17.76 3.17
N GLY A 167 4.20 -18.04 2.29
CA GLY A 167 2.79 -18.21 2.65
C GLY A 167 2.02 -16.92 2.88
N HIS A 168 2.63 -15.77 2.63
CA HIS A 168 1.95 -14.47 2.64
C HIS A 168 1.53 -14.07 1.23
N ILE A 169 0.29 -13.60 1.09
CA ILE A 169 -0.24 -13.06 -0.16
C ILE A 169 -0.22 -11.54 -0.09
N ILE A 170 0.61 -10.93 -0.90
CA ILE A 170 0.70 -9.47 -1.06
C ILE A 170 -0.04 -9.11 -2.35
N TRP A 171 -1.14 -8.36 -2.25
CA TRP A 171 -1.97 -8.04 -3.40
C TRP A 171 -2.50 -6.60 -3.37
N GLY A 172 -3.26 -6.21 -4.37
CA GLY A 172 -3.94 -4.93 -4.42
C GLY A 172 -2.98 -3.74 -4.42
N VAL A 173 -3.30 -2.70 -3.64
CA VAL A 173 -2.48 -1.49 -3.57
C VAL A 173 -1.10 -1.77 -2.99
N THR A 174 -0.98 -2.71 -2.05
CA THR A 174 0.30 -3.11 -1.45
C THR A 174 1.23 -3.72 -2.49
N ALA A 175 0.73 -4.62 -3.32
CA ALA A 175 1.50 -5.21 -4.41
C ALA A 175 1.91 -4.16 -5.46
N ARG A 176 1.04 -3.19 -5.77
CA ARG A 176 1.39 -2.08 -6.68
C ARG A 176 2.50 -1.20 -6.13
N PHE A 177 2.52 -0.93 -4.82
CA PHE A 177 3.62 -0.20 -4.19
C PHE A 177 4.92 -1.02 -4.18
N THR A 178 4.83 -2.31 -3.90
CA THR A 178 5.97 -3.24 -4.00
C THR A 178 6.56 -3.22 -5.41
N ALA A 179 5.73 -3.38 -6.44
CA ALA A 179 6.16 -3.33 -7.84
C ALA A 179 6.77 -1.97 -8.22
N SER A 180 6.21 -0.87 -7.69
CA SER A 180 6.73 0.47 -7.92
C SER A 180 8.12 0.65 -7.30
N LEU A 181 8.33 0.14 -6.08
CA LEU A 181 9.65 0.13 -5.43
C LEU A 181 10.66 -0.70 -6.23
N VAL A 182 10.30 -1.92 -6.59
CA VAL A 182 11.15 -2.81 -7.40
C VAL A 182 11.55 -2.15 -8.71
N SER A 183 10.60 -1.52 -9.41
CA SER A 183 10.87 -0.78 -10.64
C SER A 183 11.84 0.39 -10.42
N ALA A 184 11.65 1.17 -9.36
CA ALA A 184 12.50 2.30 -9.04
C ALA A 184 13.94 1.87 -8.70
N LEU A 185 14.11 0.72 -8.03
CA LEU A 185 15.42 0.14 -7.74
C LEU A 185 16.10 -0.38 -9.01
N LYS A 186 15.38 -1.14 -9.85
CA LYS A 186 15.90 -1.64 -11.13
C LYS A 186 16.35 -0.53 -12.08
N THR A 187 15.70 0.63 -12.02
CA THR A 187 16.03 1.80 -12.85
C THR A 187 16.98 2.79 -12.19
N SER A 188 17.60 2.42 -11.07
CA SER A 188 18.54 3.25 -10.31
C SER A 188 17.99 4.64 -9.90
N GLN A 189 16.68 4.74 -9.73
CA GLN A 189 16.05 5.95 -9.18
C GLN A 189 16.20 6.05 -7.65
N ILE A 190 16.51 4.92 -7.01
CA ILE A 190 16.82 4.82 -5.57
C ILE A 190 18.17 4.12 -5.45
N HIS A 191 19.08 4.72 -4.70
CA HIS A 191 20.36 4.13 -4.34
C HIS A 191 20.34 3.78 -2.87
N LEU A 192 20.56 2.50 -2.56
CA LEU A 192 20.72 1.98 -1.22
C LEU A 192 22.24 1.78 -1.04
N ASN A 193 22.92 2.81 -0.50
CA ASN A 193 24.37 2.77 -0.23
C ASN A 193 24.61 2.28 1.20
#